data_d2f2087e73e5c4393ae76d2ae485350f
#
_entry.id   d2f2087e73e5c4393ae76d2ae485350f
#
_cell.length_a   1.000
_cell.length_b   1.000
_cell.length_c   1.000
_cell.angle_alpha   90.00
_cell.angle_beta   90.00
_cell.angle_gamma   90.00
#
_symmetry.space_group_name_H-M   'P 1'
#
loop_
_entity.id
_entity.type
_entity.pdbx_description
1 polymer ?
#
loop_
_entity_poly.entity_id
_entity_poly.type
_entity_poly.pdbx_seq_one_letter_code
_entity_poly.pdbx_strand_id
1 'polypeptide(L)'
;MNQLAVKFRRLAHAGDLALPSYATSGAAGLDLAAAIDQPICLKPNMREAIPTGFAMALPAGYEAQIRPRSGLALTYGITVANAPGTIDSDYRGEIAVILVNSGTDDFTITHGMRIAQMVIAAVTIMTPVEADDLDDTARAAGGFGSTGL
;
A
#
# COMPACT_ATOMS: atom_id res chain seq x y z
N MET A 1 14.93 3.00 19.99
CA MET A 1 14.59 2.36 18.68
C MET A 1 15.29 3.18 17.59
N ASN A 2 16.05 2.53 16.71
CA ASN A 2 16.60 3.21 15.55
C ASN A 2 15.46 3.62 14.61
N GLN A 3 15.22 4.92 14.46
CA GLN A 3 14.27 5.45 13.50
C GLN A 3 14.91 5.50 12.12
N LEU A 4 14.24 4.89 11.12
CA LEU A 4 14.65 4.97 9.73
C LEU A 4 14.21 6.33 9.16
N ALA A 5 15.15 7.14 8.67
CA ALA A 5 14.83 8.39 8.01
C ALA A 5 14.53 8.12 6.51
N VAL A 6 13.34 8.47 6.07
CA VAL A 6 12.91 8.38 4.66
C VAL A 6 12.65 9.80 4.14
N LYS A 7 13.28 10.13 3.02
CA LYS A 7 13.10 11.45 2.39
C LYS A 7 11.84 11.46 1.54
N PHE A 8 11.02 12.50 1.70
CA PHE A 8 9.85 12.76 0.86
C PHE A 8 10.06 14.02 0.04
N ARG A 9 9.62 13.99 -1.21
CA ARG A 9 9.50 15.16 -2.09
C ARG A 9 8.03 15.47 -2.30
N ARG A 10 7.63 16.69 -1.99
CA ARG A 10 6.28 17.22 -2.26
C ARG A 10 6.17 17.57 -3.74
N LEU A 11 5.07 17.17 -4.37
CA LEU A 11 4.67 17.58 -5.71
C LEU A 11 3.67 18.74 -5.63
N ALA A 12 3.52 19.50 -6.72
CA ALA A 12 2.72 20.73 -6.70
C ALA A 12 1.26 20.52 -6.27
N HIS A 13 0.61 19.45 -6.75
CA HIS A 13 -0.79 19.14 -6.44
C HIS A 13 -1.02 18.58 -5.02
N ALA A 14 0.04 18.31 -4.27
CA ALA A 14 -0.10 18.03 -2.83
C ALA A 14 -0.57 19.26 -2.05
N GLY A 15 -0.28 20.47 -2.57
CA GLY A 15 -0.65 21.70 -1.91
C GLY A 15 -0.11 21.76 -0.48
N ASP A 16 -1.02 21.96 0.48
CA ASP A 16 -0.75 22.06 1.90
C ASP A 16 -0.92 20.74 2.68
N LEU A 17 -1.17 19.61 1.98
CA LEU A 17 -1.29 18.30 2.65
C LEU A 17 -0.07 18.04 3.54
N ALA A 18 -0.30 17.55 4.75
CA ALA A 18 0.78 17.13 5.63
C ALA A 18 1.52 15.90 5.02
N LEU A 19 2.79 15.73 5.37
CA LEU A 19 3.51 14.50 5.07
C LEU A 19 2.77 13.29 5.67
N PRO A 20 2.84 12.12 5.04
CA PRO A 20 2.32 10.88 5.63
C PRO A 20 2.82 10.70 7.05
N SER A 21 1.93 10.37 7.97
CA SER A 21 2.26 10.27 9.40
C SER A 21 1.53 9.12 10.07
N TYR A 22 2.08 8.65 11.18
CA TYR A 22 1.42 7.67 12.04
C TYR A 22 0.31 8.35 12.86
N ALA A 23 -0.88 7.76 12.86
CA ALA A 23 -2.01 8.29 13.63
C ALA A 23 -1.81 8.16 15.15
N THR A 24 -1.07 7.13 15.60
CA THR A 24 -0.72 6.88 17.00
C THR A 24 0.72 6.40 17.12
N SER A 25 1.31 6.46 18.30
CA SER A 25 2.68 6.00 18.56
C SER A 25 2.89 4.50 18.33
N GLY A 26 1.83 3.70 18.36
CA GLY A 26 1.85 2.26 18.11
C GLY A 26 1.36 1.87 16.71
N ALA A 27 1.02 2.83 15.86
CA ALA A 27 0.56 2.51 14.50
C ALA A 27 1.70 1.92 13.67
N ALA A 28 1.42 0.87 12.90
CA ALA A 28 2.37 0.27 11.97
C ALA A 28 2.38 0.98 10.61
N GLY A 29 1.27 1.60 10.22
CA GLY A 29 1.09 2.26 8.93
C GLY A 29 0.98 3.78 9.05
N LEU A 30 1.60 4.48 8.09
CA LEU A 30 1.41 5.91 7.88
C LEU A 30 0.18 6.12 7.01
N ASP A 31 -0.72 7.03 7.38
CA ASP A 31 -1.87 7.36 6.54
C ASP A 31 -1.43 8.05 5.24
N LEU A 32 -2.03 7.64 4.12
CA LEU A 32 -1.89 8.27 2.81
C LEU A 32 -3.19 8.98 2.44
N ALA A 33 -3.07 10.26 2.07
CA ALA A 33 -4.20 11.08 1.66
C ALA A 33 -4.22 11.29 0.14
N ALA A 34 -5.42 11.47 -0.42
CA ALA A 34 -5.61 11.80 -1.82
C ALA A 34 -5.20 13.25 -2.12
N ALA A 35 -4.39 13.46 -3.16
CA ALA A 35 -3.98 14.77 -3.66
C ALA A 35 -4.58 15.00 -5.05
N ILE A 36 -5.83 15.42 -5.10
CA ILE A 36 -6.63 15.58 -6.32
C ILE A 36 -7.26 16.97 -6.38
N ASP A 37 -7.36 17.54 -7.59
CA ASP A 37 -7.93 18.88 -7.79
C ASP A 37 -9.47 18.87 -7.78
N GLN A 38 -10.08 17.77 -8.23
CA GLN A 38 -11.53 17.59 -8.28
C GLN A 38 -11.93 16.27 -7.63
N PRO A 39 -13.11 16.19 -6.99
CA PRO A 39 -13.62 14.93 -6.46
C PRO A 39 -13.71 13.84 -7.53
N ILE A 40 -13.34 12.61 -7.18
CA ILE A 40 -13.43 11.44 -8.04
C ILE A 40 -14.55 10.54 -7.54
N CYS A 41 -15.53 10.24 -8.41
CA CYS A 41 -16.58 9.28 -8.13
C CYS A 41 -16.14 7.88 -8.59
N LEU A 42 -15.80 7.02 -7.67
CA LEU A 42 -15.42 5.62 -7.94
C LEU A 42 -16.66 4.74 -7.87
N LYS A 43 -17.18 4.37 -9.03
CA LYS A 43 -18.39 3.52 -9.14
C LYS A 43 -18.09 2.07 -8.73
N PRO A 44 -19.11 1.27 -8.36
CA PRO A 44 -18.96 -0.16 -8.10
C PRO A 44 -18.23 -0.90 -9.22
N ASN A 45 -17.30 -1.78 -8.84
CA ASN A 45 -16.41 -2.55 -9.71
C ASN A 45 -15.40 -1.74 -10.54
N MET A 46 -15.33 -0.43 -10.36
CA MET A 46 -14.32 0.42 -11.01
C MET A 46 -13.08 0.57 -10.11
N ARG A 47 -11.95 0.81 -10.75
CA ARG A 47 -10.68 1.13 -10.08
C ARG A 47 -10.06 2.37 -10.68
N GLU A 48 -9.33 3.10 -9.84
CA GLU A 48 -8.66 4.35 -10.21
C GLU A 48 -7.34 4.49 -9.43
N ALA A 49 -6.31 5.00 -10.09
CA ALA A 49 -5.04 5.33 -9.44
C ALA A 49 -5.13 6.74 -8.86
N ILE A 50 -5.15 6.84 -7.55
CA ILE A 50 -5.32 8.10 -6.82
C ILE A 50 -3.93 8.62 -6.41
N PRO A 51 -3.52 9.79 -6.88
CA PRO A 51 -2.25 10.41 -6.51
C PRO A 51 -2.24 10.84 -5.04
N THR A 52 -1.07 10.80 -4.41
CA THR A 52 -0.86 11.26 -3.03
C THR A 52 -0.13 12.58 -2.93
N GLY A 53 0.42 13.09 -4.04
CA GLY A 53 1.21 14.32 -4.08
C GLY A 53 2.62 14.18 -3.52
N PHE A 54 3.09 12.98 -3.24
CA PHE A 54 4.42 12.74 -2.69
C PHE A 54 5.18 11.67 -3.47
N ALA A 55 6.47 11.91 -3.66
CA ALA A 55 7.46 10.90 -4.01
C ALA A 55 8.39 10.67 -2.81
N MET A 56 9.01 9.50 -2.71
CA MET A 56 9.93 9.19 -1.61
C MET A 56 11.19 8.49 -2.08
N ALA A 57 12.21 8.49 -1.23
CA ALA A 57 13.44 7.74 -1.42
C ALA A 57 13.65 6.80 -0.23
N LEU A 58 13.38 5.53 -0.44
CA LEU A 58 13.66 4.48 0.54
C LEU A 58 15.14 4.11 0.50
N PRO A 59 15.76 3.84 1.64
CA PRO A 59 17.08 3.20 1.68
C PRO A 59 17.04 1.79 1.08
N ALA A 60 18.15 1.35 0.49
CA ALA A 60 18.30 -0.03 0.06
C ALA A 60 18.05 -1.01 1.22
N GLY A 61 17.47 -2.17 0.91
CA GLY A 61 17.08 -3.18 1.90
C GLY A 61 15.71 -2.94 2.54
N TYR A 62 14.94 -1.95 2.06
CA TYR A 62 13.58 -1.68 2.50
C TYR A 62 12.63 -1.56 1.32
N GLU A 63 11.37 -1.91 1.56
CA GLU A 63 10.22 -1.63 0.68
C GLU A 63 9.18 -0.79 1.42
N ALA A 64 8.26 -0.17 0.69
CA ALA A 64 7.02 0.31 1.26
C ALA A 64 5.85 -0.50 0.70
N GLN A 65 4.96 -0.93 1.60
CA GLN A 65 3.75 -1.66 1.24
C GLN A 65 2.53 -0.75 1.38
N ILE A 66 1.78 -0.61 0.30
CA ILE A 66 0.51 0.11 0.29
C ILE A 66 -0.61 -0.87 0.61
N ARG A 67 -1.29 -0.61 1.71
CA ARG A 67 -2.34 -1.47 2.27
C ARG A 67 -3.66 -0.70 2.38
N PRO A 68 -4.81 -1.39 2.27
CA PRO A 68 -6.11 -0.76 2.47
C PRO A 68 -6.31 -0.33 3.92
N ARG A 69 -7.26 0.60 4.13
CA ARG A 69 -7.75 0.97 5.46
C ARG A 69 -8.98 0.13 5.78
N SER A 70 -8.96 -0.52 6.93
CA SER A 70 -10.04 -1.42 7.38
C SER A 70 -11.41 -0.75 7.43
N GLY A 71 -11.48 0.52 7.84
CA GLY A 71 -12.73 1.27 7.89
C GLY A 71 -13.35 1.51 6.51
N LEU A 72 -12.54 1.85 5.51
CA LEU A 72 -13.03 2.00 4.13
C LEU A 72 -13.44 0.65 3.53
N ALA A 73 -12.68 -0.39 3.80
CA ALA A 73 -12.99 -1.73 3.31
C ALA A 73 -14.31 -2.26 3.90
N LEU A 74 -14.48 -2.16 5.21
CA LEU A 74 -15.66 -2.70 5.89
C LEU A 74 -16.93 -1.90 5.58
N THR A 75 -16.84 -0.56 5.59
CA THR A 75 -18.04 0.28 5.49
C THR A 75 -18.46 0.52 4.04
N TYR A 76 -17.49 0.69 3.13
CA TYR A 76 -17.76 1.10 1.75
C TYR A 76 -17.29 0.10 0.69
N GLY A 77 -16.62 -0.97 1.08
CA GLY A 77 -16.03 -1.91 0.12
C GLY A 77 -14.84 -1.34 -0.66
N ILE A 78 -14.24 -0.24 -0.18
CA ILE A 78 -13.09 0.38 -0.85
C ILE A 78 -11.80 -0.28 -0.37
N THR A 79 -11.05 -0.81 -1.31
CA THR A 79 -9.77 -1.48 -1.05
C THR A 79 -8.70 -1.09 -2.06
N VAL A 80 -7.48 -1.59 -1.88
CA VAL A 80 -6.36 -1.40 -2.79
C VAL A 80 -6.31 -2.60 -3.73
N ALA A 81 -6.44 -2.37 -5.03
CA ALA A 81 -6.61 -3.44 -6.03
C ALA A 81 -5.44 -4.42 -6.10
N ASN A 82 -4.22 -3.94 -5.83
CA ASN A 82 -2.98 -4.72 -5.82
C ASN A 82 -2.42 -4.95 -4.41
N ALA A 83 -3.27 -4.91 -3.38
CA ALA A 83 -2.80 -5.03 -2.00
C ALA A 83 -2.11 -6.37 -1.70
N PRO A 84 -0.93 -6.33 -1.04
CA PRO A 84 -0.15 -5.15 -0.71
C PRO A 84 0.58 -4.58 -1.94
N GLY A 85 0.36 -3.30 -2.25
CA GLY A 85 1.11 -2.62 -3.31
C GLY A 85 2.58 -2.48 -2.91
N THR A 86 3.51 -2.76 -3.82
CA THR A 86 4.95 -2.71 -3.54
C THR A 86 5.55 -1.43 -4.11
N ILE A 87 6.33 -0.71 -3.28
CA ILE A 87 7.17 0.40 -3.69
C ILE A 87 8.63 0.02 -3.41
N ASP A 88 9.40 -0.11 -4.48
CA ASP A 88 10.80 -0.50 -4.43
C ASP A 88 11.70 0.64 -3.93
N SER A 89 12.85 0.29 -3.36
CA SER A 89 13.79 1.29 -2.81
C SER A 89 14.37 2.23 -3.87
N ASP A 90 14.42 1.82 -5.14
CA ASP A 90 14.91 2.62 -6.27
C ASP A 90 13.80 3.36 -7.03
N TYR A 91 12.52 3.21 -6.65
CA TYR A 91 11.43 4.00 -7.22
C TYR A 91 11.50 5.46 -6.75
N ARG A 92 11.36 6.40 -7.69
CA ARG A 92 11.40 7.85 -7.43
C ARG A 92 10.19 8.60 -7.98
N GLY A 93 9.21 7.86 -8.53
CA GLY A 93 7.96 8.43 -8.99
C GLY A 93 7.02 8.80 -7.84
N GLU A 94 5.89 9.37 -8.21
CA GLU A 94 4.82 9.67 -7.26
C GLU A 94 4.21 8.39 -6.69
N ILE A 95 3.94 8.40 -5.39
CA ILE A 95 3.14 7.37 -4.74
C ILE A 95 1.68 7.55 -5.16
N ALA A 96 1.15 6.57 -5.90
CA ALA A 96 -0.26 6.51 -6.25
C ALA A 96 -0.90 5.25 -5.64
N VAL A 97 -2.15 5.37 -5.22
CA VAL A 97 -2.91 4.26 -4.63
C VAL A 97 -3.96 3.79 -5.62
N ILE A 98 -3.89 2.53 -6.04
CA ILE A 98 -4.89 1.94 -6.95
C ILE A 98 -6.08 1.48 -6.11
N LEU A 99 -7.08 2.35 -5.96
CA LEU A 99 -8.32 2.01 -5.27
C LEU A 99 -9.25 1.24 -6.18
N VAL A 100 -9.99 0.30 -5.59
CA VAL A 100 -11.11 -0.39 -6.23
C VAL A 100 -12.33 -0.32 -5.32
N ASN A 101 -13.49 -0.09 -5.92
CA ASN A 101 -14.77 -0.14 -5.23
C ASN A 101 -15.39 -1.54 -5.41
N SER A 102 -15.32 -2.36 -4.38
CA SER A 102 -15.96 -3.69 -4.31
C SER A 102 -17.32 -3.62 -3.56
N GLY A 103 -17.79 -2.43 -3.24
CA GLY A 103 -19.10 -2.19 -2.65
C GLY A 103 -20.20 -2.08 -3.70
N THR A 104 -21.39 -1.69 -3.24
CA THR A 104 -22.60 -1.57 -4.08
C THR A 104 -22.93 -0.13 -4.47
N ASP A 105 -22.38 0.84 -3.77
CA ASP A 105 -22.70 2.26 -3.95
C ASP A 105 -21.51 3.03 -4.51
N ASP A 106 -21.79 4.16 -5.16
CA ASP A 106 -20.77 5.09 -5.61
C ASP A 106 -20.00 5.64 -4.40
N PHE A 107 -18.68 5.73 -4.52
CA PHE A 107 -17.80 6.28 -3.48
C PHE A 107 -17.07 7.52 -3.99
N THR A 108 -17.26 8.65 -3.32
CA THR A 108 -16.61 9.90 -3.69
C THR A 108 -15.34 10.12 -2.90
N ILE A 109 -14.21 10.23 -3.62
CA ILE A 109 -12.90 10.55 -3.07
C ILE A 109 -12.71 12.07 -3.19
N THR A 110 -12.28 12.72 -2.10
CA THR A 110 -12.01 14.15 -2.05
C THR A 110 -10.56 14.43 -1.67
N HIS A 111 -10.05 15.61 -2.00
CA HIS A 111 -8.71 16.04 -1.60
C HIS A 111 -8.53 15.96 -0.08
N GLY A 112 -7.39 15.43 0.37
CA GLY A 112 -7.07 15.23 1.78
C GLY A 112 -7.74 14.03 2.45
N MET A 113 -8.63 13.30 1.75
CA MET A 113 -9.21 12.07 2.29
C MET A 113 -8.12 11.01 2.47
N ARG A 114 -8.04 10.40 3.65
CA ARG A 114 -7.15 9.26 3.92
C ARG A 114 -7.66 8.01 3.23
N ILE A 115 -6.97 7.55 2.21
CA ILE A 115 -7.41 6.50 1.28
C ILE A 115 -6.71 5.15 1.46
N ALA A 116 -5.54 5.15 2.06
CA ALA A 116 -4.72 3.95 2.28
C ALA A 116 -3.78 4.16 3.46
N GLN A 117 -2.99 3.15 3.78
CA GLN A 117 -1.88 3.23 4.71
C GLN A 117 -0.63 2.61 4.10
N MET A 118 0.54 3.12 4.50
CA MET A 118 1.85 2.68 4.02
C MET A 118 2.66 2.10 5.17
N VAL A 119 3.18 0.89 5.00
CA VAL A 119 4.05 0.22 5.97
C VAL A 119 5.44 0.06 5.38
N ILE A 120 6.47 0.48 6.11
CA ILE A 120 7.87 0.25 5.72
C ILE A 120 8.31 -1.10 6.27
N ALA A 121 8.86 -1.95 5.41
CA ALA A 121 9.35 -3.28 5.78
C ALA A 121 10.77 -3.51 5.28
N ALA A 122 11.55 -4.27 6.04
CA ALA A 122 12.85 -4.75 5.58
C ALA A 122 12.65 -5.86 4.53
N VAL A 123 13.52 -5.90 3.52
CA VAL A 123 13.46 -6.88 2.43
C VAL A 123 14.70 -7.75 2.46
N THR A 124 14.50 -9.06 2.44
CA THR A 124 15.58 -10.02 2.21
C THR A 124 15.71 -10.29 0.73
N ILE A 125 16.87 -9.99 0.17
CA ILE A 125 17.19 -10.32 -1.22
C ILE A 125 17.74 -11.76 -1.26
N MET A 126 17.14 -12.59 -2.11
CA MET A 126 17.58 -13.96 -2.32
C MET A 126 18.17 -14.13 -3.72
N THR A 127 19.08 -15.09 -3.87
CA THR A 127 19.55 -15.57 -5.16
C THR A 127 18.88 -16.90 -5.44
N PRO A 128 18.05 -17.03 -6.49
CA PRO A 128 17.49 -18.32 -6.89
C PRO A 128 18.63 -19.28 -7.33
N VAL A 129 18.58 -20.50 -6.82
CA VAL A 129 19.49 -21.59 -7.21
C VAL A 129 18.63 -22.75 -7.66
N GLU A 130 18.88 -23.23 -8.89
CA GLU A 130 18.21 -24.42 -9.40
C GLU A 130 18.74 -25.67 -8.67
N ALA A 131 17.83 -26.55 -8.28
CA ALA A 131 18.14 -27.83 -7.65
C ALA A 131 17.26 -28.91 -8.29
N ASP A 132 17.83 -30.10 -8.41
CA ASP A 132 17.12 -31.26 -8.99
C ASP A 132 16.03 -31.78 -8.07
N ASP A 133 16.16 -31.52 -6.75
CA ASP A 133 15.21 -31.95 -5.73
C ASP A 133 15.19 -30.98 -4.55
N LEU A 134 14.15 -31.05 -3.74
CA LEU A 134 13.99 -30.30 -2.50
C LEU A 134 13.91 -31.28 -1.33
N ASP A 135 14.31 -30.80 -0.15
CA ASP A 135 14.22 -31.60 1.09
C ASP A 135 12.78 -31.99 1.43
N ASP A 136 12.63 -33.19 2.01
CA ASP A 136 11.35 -33.70 2.48
C ASP A 136 10.84 -32.94 3.73
N THR A 137 9.54 -32.66 3.75
CA THR A 137 8.88 -32.13 4.94
C THR A 137 7.61 -32.92 5.25
N ALA A 138 7.13 -32.84 6.51
CA ALA A 138 5.89 -33.51 6.91
C ALA A 138 4.65 -33.00 6.12
N ARG A 139 4.69 -31.78 5.61
CA ARG A 139 3.64 -31.19 4.78
C ARG A 139 3.78 -31.61 3.30
N ALA A 140 4.99 -31.88 2.85
CA ALA A 140 5.32 -32.17 1.45
C ALA A 140 4.62 -31.17 0.48
N ALA A 141 3.95 -31.68 -0.56
CA ALA A 141 3.21 -30.87 -1.54
C ALA A 141 1.81 -30.45 -1.10
N GLY A 142 1.41 -30.74 0.15
CA GLY A 142 0.07 -30.40 0.66
C GLY A 142 -0.17 -28.89 0.73
N GLY A 143 -1.19 -28.42 0.04
CA GLY A 143 -1.62 -27.02 0.00
C GLY A 143 -3.15 -26.92 -0.11
N PHE A 144 -3.67 -25.72 -0.37
CA PHE A 144 -5.08 -25.45 -0.66
C PHE A 144 -6.07 -26.05 0.34
N GLY A 145 -5.75 -25.95 1.64
CA GLY A 145 -6.59 -26.49 2.71
C GLY A 145 -6.29 -27.96 3.09
N SER A 146 -5.17 -28.54 2.65
CA SER A 146 -4.77 -29.94 2.99
C SER A 146 -4.63 -30.21 4.49
N THR A 147 -4.56 -29.19 5.34
CA THR A 147 -4.50 -29.29 6.80
C THR A 147 -5.89 -29.28 7.48
N GLY A 148 -6.96 -29.25 6.71
CA GLY A 148 -8.36 -29.21 7.16
C GLY A 148 -8.93 -27.81 7.34
N LEU A 149 -10.21 -27.72 7.66
CA LEU A 149 -10.95 -26.51 8.03
C LEU A 149 -11.03 -26.44 9.55
#